data_2f1c366851f4c4c56efb30e470af1ea8
#
_entry.id   2f1c366851f4c4c56efb30e470af1ea8
#
_cell.length_a   1.000
_cell.length_b   1.000
_cell.length_c   1.000
_cell.angle_alpha   90.00
_cell.angle_beta   90.00
_cell.angle_gamma   90.00
#
_symmetry.space_group_name_H-M   'P 1'
#
loop_
_entity.id
_entity.type
_entity.pdbx_description
1 polymer ?
#
loop_
_entity_poly.entity_id
_entity_poly.type
_entity_poly.pdbx_seq_one_letter_code
_entity_poly.pdbx_strand_id
1 'polypeptide(L)'
;MVDFDTVKRFVQELHLAIIDEDPTEGMVVVEDEERGLKHLILNCDDPILIFEQRILDVPTLSGELFRRLLQMNRTLVHGAFVLDEAGKSILLHDTLALAHVDLNEVQGTIDAFSLALAEHAQELIAFSRYGVG
;
A
#
# COMPACT_ATOMS: atom_id res chain seq x y z
N MET A 1 15.45 -9.99 -14.59
CA MET A 1 14.31 -9.22 -14.06
C MET A 1 13.37 -10.17 -13.34
N VAL A 2 12.87 -9.75 -12.20
CA VAL A 2 11.94 -10.56 -11.40
C VAL A 2 10.56 -10.57 -12.05
N ASP A 3 9.95 -11.74 -12.15
CA ASP A 3 8.64 -11.89 -12.79
C ASP A 3 7.53 -12.07 -11.75
N PHE A 4 6.29 -12.18 -12.24
CA PHE A 4 5.10 -12.36 -11.40
C PHE A 4 5.21 -13.60 -10.51
N ASP A 5 5.65 -14.73 -11.04
CA ASP A 5 5.74 -15.96 -10.26
C ASP A 5 6.73 -15.82 -9.11
N THR A 6 7.82 -15.11 -9.31
CA THR A 6 8.81 -14.83 -8.27
C THR A 6 8.21 -13.92 -7.18
N VAL A 7 7.49 -12.87 -7.57
CA VAL A 7 6.83 -11.98 -6.61
C VAL A 7 5.78 -12.74 -5.81
N LYS A 8 4.98 -13.57 -6.47
CA LYS A 8 4.00 -14.41 -5.81
C LYS A 8 4.65 -15.33 -4.77
N ARG A 9 5.80 -15.92 -5.12
CA ARG A 9 6.56 -16.76 -4.20
C ARG A 9 7.06 -15.96 -2.99
N PHE A 10 7.52 -14.73 -3.19
CA PHE A 10 7.94 -13.87 -2.09
C PHE A 10 6.81 -13.65 -1.09
N VAL A 11 5.60 -13.32 -1.57
CA VAL A 11 4.47 -13.09 -0.64
C VAL A 11 4.07 -14.35 0.09
N GLN A 12 4.20 -15.52 -0.54
CA GLN A 12 3.96 -16.81 0.11
C GLN A 12 5.00 -17.09 1.20
N GLU A 13 6.27 -16.82 0.93
CA GLU A 13 7.34 -16.98 1.92
C GLU A 13 7.16 -16.04 3.11
N LEU A 14 6.55 -14.88 2.92
CA LEU A 14 6.23 -13.93 3.98
C LEU A 14 4.93 -14.27 4.72
N HIS A 15 4.31 -15.39 4.39
CA HIS A 15 3.08 -15.90 5.02
C HIS A 15 1.88 -14.95 4.88
N LEU A 16 1.82 -14.22 3.77
CA LEU A 16 0.66 -13.39 3.45
C LEU A 16 -0.40 -14.23 2.75
N ALA A 17 -1.66 -14.01 3.11
CA ALA A 17 -2.77 -14.70 2.46
C ALA A 17 -3.05 -14.08 1.10
N ILE A 18 -2.96 -14.85 0.04
CA ILE A 18 -3.34 -14.41 -1.30
C ILE A 18 -4.85 -14.58 -1.43
N ILE A 19 -5.55 -13.47 -1.63
CA ILE A 19 -7.03 -13.48 -1.74
C ILE A 19 -7.52 -13.32 -3.17
N ASP A 20 -6.67 -12.86 -4.06
CA ASP A 20 -6.98 -12.74 -5.48
C ASP A 20 -5.69 -12.65 -6.28
N GLU A 21 -5.74 -13.01 -7.56
CA GLU A 21 -4.60 -12.84 -8.45
C GLU A 21 -5.06 -12.72 -9.90
N ASP A 22 -4.28 -11.98 -10.68
CA ASP A 22 -4.46 -11.86 -12.12
C ASP A 22 -3.09 -11.96 -12.78
N PRO A 23 -2.67 -13.18 -13.16
CA PRO A 23 -1.33 -13.38 -13.76
C PRO A 23 -1.15 -12.62 -15.07
N THR A 24 -2.22 -12.41 -15.84
CA THR A 24 -2.16 -11.69 -17.11
C THR A 24 -1.76 -10.22 -16.88
N GLU A 25 -2.33 -9.60 -15.85
CA GLU A 25 -2.01 -8.23 -15.46
C GLU A 25 -0.80 -8.15 -14.53
N GLY A 26 -0.28 -9.29 -14.07
CA GLY A 26 0.87 -9.32 -13.15
C GLY A 26 0.51 -8.92 -11.73
N MET A 27 -0.73 -9.17 -11.30
CA MET A 27 -1.26 -8.66 -10.04
C MET A 27 -1.54 -9.78 -9.05
N VAL A 28 -1.16 -9.56 -7.80
CA VAL A 28 -1.57 -10.40 -6.67
C VAL A 28 -2.10 -9.49 -5.56
N VAL A 29 -3.17 -9.92 -4.91
CA VAL A 29 -3.80 -9.20 -3.79
C VAL A 29 -3.65 -10.02 -2.53
N VAL A 30 -3.13 -9.41 -1.48
CA VAL A 30 -2.82 -10.11 -0.23
C VAL A 30 -3.49 -9.43 0.96
N GLU A 31 -3.67 -10.20 2.03
CA GLU A 31 -4.21 -9.73 3.31
C GLU A 31 -3.42 -10.30 4.48
N ASP A 32 -3.33 -9.51 5.55
CA ASP A 32 -2.85 -9.93 6.86
C ASP A 32 -3.44 -8.96 7.90
N GLU A 33 -4.52 -9.38 8.53
CA GLU A 33 -5.25 -8.53 9.48
C GLU A 33 -4.39 -8.08 10.66
N GLU A 34 -3.52 -8.94 11.16
CA GLU A 34 -2.64 -8.60 12.29
C GLU A 34 -1.70 -7.45 11.96
N ARG A 35 -1.29 -7.35 10.69
CA ARG A 35 -0.42 -6.27 10.22
C ARG A 35 -1.20 -5.07 9.67
N GLY A 36 -2.53 -5.11 9.68
CA GLY A 36 -3.36 -4.04 9.11
C GLY A 36 -3.41 -4.02 7.59
N LEU A 37 -2.97 -5.10 6.94
CA LEU A 37 -2.94 -5.19 5.47
C LEU A 37 -4.27 -5.73 4.96
N LYS A 38 -5.01 -4.91 4.21
CA LYS A 38 -6.31 -5.25 3.63
C LYS A 38 -6.30 -4.93 2.16
N HIS A 39 -6.49 -5.94 1.30
CA HIS A 39 -6.46 -5.75 -0.14
C HIS A 39 -5.20 -5.01 -0.60
N LEU A 40 -4.04 -5.42 -0.06
CA LEU A 40 -2.77 -4.89 -0.53
C LEU A 40 -2.47 -5.48 -1.90
N ILE A 41 -2.37 -4.63 -2.91
CA ILE A 41 -2.10 -5.04 -4.29
C ILE A 41 -0.60 -4.93 -4.54
N LEU A 42 -0.01 -6.02 -5.06
CA LEU A 42 1.33 -6.00 -5.65
C LEU A 42 1.17 -6.22 -7.14
N ASN A 43 1.62 -5.27 -7.93
CA ASN A 43 1.46 -5.29 -9.38
C ASN A 43 2.81 -5.18 -10.08
N CYS A 44 3.16 -6.22 -10.83
CA CYS A 44 4.34 -6.22 -11.70
C CYS A 44 3.99 -5.43 -12.97
N ASP A 45 4.48 -4.22 -13.05
CA ASP A 45 4.28 -3.31 -14.18
C ASP A 45 5.66 -2.84 -14.64
N ASP A 46 6.28 -3.64 -15.52
CA ASP A 46 7.66 -3.44 -15.97
C ASP A 46 7.91 -1.96 -16.32
N PRO A 47 8.89 -1.28 -15.72
CA PRO A 47 10.04 -1.83 -14.96
C PRO A 47 9.88 -1.83 -13.44
N ILE A 48 8.68 -1.63 -12.91
CA ILE A 48 8.48 -1.47 -11.46
C ILE A 48 7.52 -2.52 -10.90
N LEU A 49 7.68 -2.78 -9.60
CA LEU A 49 6.72 -3.48 -8.78
C LEU A 49 5.99 -2.43 -7.95
N ILE A 50 4.67 -2.33 -8.13
CA ILE A 50 3.83 -1.34 -7.45
C ILE A 50 3.16 -1.99 -6.25
N PHE A 51 3.21 -1.31 -5.10
CA PHE A 51 2.46 -1.68 -3.88
C PHE A 51 1.39 -0.62 -3.66
N GLU A 52 0.14 -1.04 -3.53
CA GLU A 52 -0.96 -0.10 -3.24
C GLU A 52 -1.98 -0.71 -2.31
N GLN A 53 -2.38 0.06 -1.30
CA GLN A 53 -3.51 -0.28 -0.44
C GLN A 53 -4.42 0.94 -0.31
N ARG A 54 -5.71 0.73 -0.62
CA ARG A 54 -6.71 1.77 -0.41
C ARG A 54 -6.95 1.96 1.09
N ILE A 55 -6.93 3.21 1.54
CA ILE A 55 -7.03 3.54 2.97
C ILE A 55 -8.41 4.09 3.31
N LEU A 56 -8.85 5.13 2.60
CA LEU A 56 -10.17 5.75 2.85
C LEU A 56 -10.63 6.53 1.63
N ASP A 57 -11.94 6.78 1.57
CA ASP A 57 -12.51 7.70 0.60
C ASP A 57 -12.28 9.14 1.05
N VAL A 58 -12.02 10.02 0.09
CA VAL A 58 -11.82 11.45 0.36
C VAL A 58 -13.15 12.06 0.80
N PRO A 59 -13.20 12.66 2.01
CA PRO A 59 -14.41 13.34 2.48
C PRO A 59 -14.66 14.64 1.73
N THR A 60 -15.87 15.17 1.87
CA THR A 60 -16.30 16.39 1.18
C THR A 60 -15.41 17.59 1.50
N LEU A 61 -15.06 17.78 2.78
CA LEU A 61 -14.12 18.82 3.22
C LEU A 61 -12.80 18.14 3.56
N SER A 62 -11.79 18.30 2.70
CA SER A 62 -10.60 17.48 2.75
C SER A 62 -9.27 18.22 2.92
N GLY A 63 -9.31 19.56 3.04
CA GLY A 63 -8.07 20.33 3.17
C GLY A 63 -7.20 19.91 4.36
N GLU A 64 -7.79 19.71 5.53
CA GLU A 64 -7.05 19.29 6.72
C GLU A 64 -6.54 17.85 6.57
N LEU A 65 -7.32 16.97 5.96
CA LEU A 65 -6.87 15.61 5.65
C LEU A 65 -5.62 15.65 4.79
N PHE A 66 -5.64 16.39 3.69
CA PHE A 66 -4.49 16.46 2.78
C PHE A 66 -3.26 17.04 3.46
N ARG A 67 -3.45 18.07 4.29
CA ARG A 67 -2.37 18.66 5.06
C ARG A 67 -1.71 17.63 5.99
N ARG A 68 -2.54 16.88 6.73
CA ARG A 68 -2.04 15.86 7.65
C ARG A 68 -1.32 14.73 6.91
N LEU A 69 -1.87 14.27 5.78
CA LEU A 69 -1.24 13.22 4.99
C LEU A 69 0.16 13.63 4.51
N LEU A 70 0.31 14.86 4.05
CA LEU A 70 1.61 15.37 3.65
C LEU A 70 2.58 15.44 4.83
N GLN A 71 2.09 15.79 6.02
CA GLN A 71 2.91 15.77 7.22
C GLN A 71 3.30 14.35 7.64
N MET A 72 2.34 13.39 7.57
CA MET A 72 2.59 11.99 7.87
C MET A 72 3.67 11.40 6.93
N ASN A 73 3.65 11.78 5.66
CA ASN A 73 4.61 11.29 4.69
C ASN A 73 6.06 11.57 5.07
N ARG A 74 6.32 12.60 5.86
CA ARG A 74 7.67 12.90 6.34
C ARG A 74 8.25 11.82 7.25
N THR A 75 7.39 11.04 7.88
CA THR A 75 7.79 10.02 8.87
C THR A 75 7.87 8.62 8.28
N LEU A 76 7.42 8.43 7.05
CA LEU A 76 7.39 7.10 6.42
C LEU A 76 8.78 6.73 5.90
N VAL A 77 9.20 5.51 6.22
CA VAL A 77 10.48 4.97 5.74
C VAL A 77 10.35 4.60 4.27
N HIS A 78 9.24 3.95 3.92
CA HIS A 78 8.91 3.57 2.56
C HIS A 78 7.48 3.95 2.25
N GLY A 79 7.24 4.35 1.01
CA GLY A 79 5.90 4.66 0.55
C GLY A 79 5.43 6.05 0.91
N ALA A 80 4.22 6.35 0.49
CA ALA A 80 3.57 7.63 0.74
C ALA A 80 2.07 7.47 0.67
N PHE A 81 1.35 8.29 1.43
CA PHE A 81 -0.08 8.47 1.21
C PHE A 81 -0.26 9.33 -0.03
N VAL A 82 -1.03 8.82 -0.98
CA VAL A 82 -1.27 9.48 -2.25
C VAL A 82 -2.76 9.51 -2.58
N LEU A 83 -3.14 10.42 -3.46
CA LEU A 83 -4.49 10.51 -3.98
C LEU A 83 -4.56 9.65 -5.25
N ASP A 84 -5.65 8.89 -5.43
CA ASP A 84 -5.80 8.11 -6.65
C ASP A 84 -6.03 9.03 -7.86
N GLU A 85 -5.99 8.45 -9.05
CA GLU A 85 -6.10 9.22 -10.30
C GLU A 85 -7.43 9.97 -10.38
N ALA A 86 -8.51 9.37 -9.90
CA ALA A 86 -9.84 10.01 -9.90
C ALA A 86 -10.00 11.08 -8.82
N GLY A 87 -9.07 11.18 -7.87
CA GLY A 87 -9.16 12.13 -6.78
C GLY A 87 -10.18 11.76 -5.71
N LYS A 88 -10.56 10.48 -5.62
CA LYS A 88 -11.65 10.02 -4.73
C LYS A 88 -11.20 9.17 -3.56
N SER A 89 -10.00 8.61 -3.62
CA SER A 89 -9.50 7.70 -2.58
C SER A 89 -8.07 8.04 -2.20
N ILE A 90 -7.76 7.84 -0.92
CA ILE A 90 -6.39 7.90 -0.42
C ILE A 90 -5.83 6.48 -0.44
N LEU A 91 -4.65 6.34 -1.02
CA LEU A 91 -3.90 5.09 -1.11
C LEU A 91 -2.60 5.21 -0.34
N LEU A 92 -2.13 4.11 0.19
CA LEU A 92 -0.72 3.98 0.58
C LEU A 92 -0.01 3.31 -0.59
N HIS A 93 1.07 3.91 -1.07
CA HIS A 93 1.69 3.58 -2.36
C HIS A 93 3.20 3.55 -2.24
N ASP A 94 3.84 2.58 -2.88
CA ASP A 94 5.29 2.52 -3.04
C ASP A 94 5.64 1.75 -4.32
N THR A 95 6.87 1.90 -4.77
CA THR A 95 7.39 1.17 -5.93
C THR A 95 8.80 0.65 -5.65
N LEU A 96 9.11 -0.51 -6.24
CA LEU A 96 10.45 -1.08 -6.26
C LEU A 96 10.82 -1.41 -7.71
N ALA A 97 12.11 -1.36 -8.03
CA ALA A 97 12.58 -1.75 -9.37
C ALA A 97 12.53 -3.28 -9.51
N LEU A 98 11.80 -3.78 -10.50
CA LEU A 98 11.74 -5.23 -10.76
C LEU A 98 13.08 -5.84 -11.11
N ALA A 99 13.99 -5.04 -11.67
CA ALA A 99 15.32 -5.55 -12.07
C ALA A 99 16.11 -6.16 -10.90
N HIS A 100 15.92 -5.65 -9.69
CA HIS A 100 16.74 -5.98 -8.52
C HIS A 100 15.92 -6.35 -7.27
N VAL A 101 14.60 -6.43 -7.36
CA VAL A 101 13.78 -6.70 -6.19
C VAL A 101 14.09 -8.09 -5.63
N ASP A 102 14.20 -8.18 -4.31
CA ASP A 102 14.41 -9.44 -3.60
C ASP A 102 13.40 -9.55 -2.44
N LEU A 103 13.45 -10.69 -1.76
CA LEU A 103 12.56 -10.96 -0.64
C LEU A 103 12.69 -9.91 0.46
N ASN A 104 13.91 -9.48 0.77
CA ASN A 104 14.15 -8.48 1.82
C ASN A 104 13.54 -7.13 1.48
N GLU A 105 13.60 -6.73 0.22
CA GLU A 105 13.00 -5.45 -0.20
C GLU A 105 11.48 -5.50 -0.14
N VAL A 106 10.88 -6.62 -0.56
CA VAL A 106 9.43 -6.80 -0.45
C VAL A 106 9.01 -6.80 1.02
N GLN A 107 9.73 -7.55 1.86
CA GLN A 107 9.46 -7.58 3.30
C GLN A 107 9.58 -6.20 3.93
N GLY A 108 10.63 -5.44 3.58
CA GLY A 108 10.84 -4.10 4.10
C GLY A 108 9.71 -3.14 3.75
N THR A 109 9.20 -3.21 2.53
CA THR A 109 8.06 -2.39 2.10
C THR A 109 6.79 -2.77 2.85
N ILE A 110 6.52 -4.07 2.99
CA ILE A 110 5.32 -4.56 3.70
C ILE A 110 5.40 -4.18 5.18
N ASP A 111 6.54 -4.35 5.82
CA ASP A 111 6.73 -3.98 7.22
C ASP A 111 6.55 -2.46 7.41
N ALA A 112 7.05 -1.65 6.49
CA ALA A 112 6.86 -0.20 6.53
C ALA A 112 5.39 0.20 6.36
N PHE A 113 4.65 -0.48 5.48
CA PHE A 113 3.21 -0.26 5.34
C PHE A 113 2.48 -0.59 6.64
N SER A 114 2.79 -1.74 7.23
CA SER A 114 2.19 -2.16 8.50
C SER A 114 2.45 -1.14 9.61
N LEU A 115 3.68 -0.66 9.72
CA LEU A 115 4.06 0.34 10.72
C LEU A 115 3.32 1.68 10.49
N ALA A 116 3.28 2.16 9.26
CA ALA A 116 2.60 3.40 8.92
C ALA A 116 1.10 3.34 9.26
N LEU A 117 0.46 2.23 8.94
CA LEU A 117 -0.95 2.02 9.26
C LEU A 117 -1.18 1.97 10.76
N ALA A 118 -0.31 1.29 11.51
CA ALA A 118 -0.42 1.22 12.96
C ALA A 118 -0.25 2.60 13.62
N GLU A 119 0.72 3.38 13.15
CA GLU A 119 0.98 4.71 13.72
C GLU A 119 -0.16 5.70 13.46
N HIS A 120 -0.80 5.64 12.31
CA HIS A 120 -1.76 6.65 11.87
C HIS A 120 -3.20 6.17 11.84
N ALA A 121 -3.48 4.93 12.28
CA ALA A 121 -4.80 4.29 12.15
C ALA A 121 -5.91 5.12 12.77
N GLN A 122 -5.72 5.62 14.00
CA GLN A 122 -6.80 6.33 14.71
C GLN A 122 -7.14 7.65 14.04
N GLU A 123 -6.14 8.38 13.60
CA GLU A 123 -6.36 9.66 12.90
C GLU A 123 -7.03 9.42 11.54
N LEU A 124 -6.59 8.41 10.79
CA LEU A 124 -7.18 8.06 9.50
C LEU A 124 -8.64 7.63 9.65
N ILE A 125 -8.95 6.84 10.68
CA ILE A 125 -10.33 6.43 10.98
C ILE A 125 -11.19 7.64 11.30
N ALA A 126 -10.67 8.60 12.07
CA ALA A 126 -11.41 9.81 12.40
C ALA A 126 -11.78 10.60 11.16
N PHE A 127 -10.86 10.80 10.22
CA PHE A 127 -11.15 11.45 8.95
C PHE A 127 -12.17 10.68 8.13
N SER A 128 -12.08 9.35 8.10
CA SER A 128 -13.02 8.50 7.37
C SER A 128 -14.43 8.60 7.92
N ARG A 129 -14.58 8.62 9.26
CA ARG A 129 -15.91 8.62 9.90
C ARG A 129 -16.59 9.96 9.90
N TYR A 130 -15.84 11.05 10.15
CA TYR A 130 -16.42 12.35 10.40
C TYR A 130 -16.31 13.31 9.24
N GLY A 131 -15.59 12.93 8.19
CA GLY A 131 -15.42 13.78 7.02
C GLY A 131 -14.80 15.12 7.34
N VAL A 132 -13.97 15.22 8.37
CA VAL A 132 -13.32 16.45 8.78
C VAL A 132 -12.25 16.79 7.76
N GLY A 133 -12.41 17.92 7.13
CA GLY A 133 -11.51 18.38 6.10
C GLY A 133 -10.36 19.23 6.57
#